data_b697d6f2862aeb22a3611cd15e1685e1
#
_entry.id   b697d6f2862aeb22a3611cd15e1685e1
#
_cell.length_a   1.000
_cell.length_b   1.000
_cell.length_c   1.000
_cell.angle_alpha   90.00
_cell.angle_beta   90.00
_cell.angle_gamma   90.00
#
_symmetry.space_group_name_H-M   'P 1'
#
loop_
_entity.id
_entity.type
_entity.pdbx_description
1 polymer ?
#
loop_
_entity_poly.entity_id
_entity_poly.type
_entity_poly.pdbx_seq_one_letter_code
_entity_poly.pdbx_strand_id
1 'polypeptide(L)'
;MRVISAEGYPGSYQTLTRYLHSVRGPTRGAVMVTMPIETVPGEEFQFDWSDCNSFARRWGWDHELHCFGCVLCWSRIKFWFFAPSIDQHHTLEGLVRFFESIGGVPALGHTDRMGQLGQSKSKGFVFHPLALAFARHHDLAFKACDAGDAKRKGKIERPFRDLKRGLLSEVDLDPPEDIGELNRRTAPWLDRYFHAVAHGTTGVAPAERFETECHVLGRLPAVRFDTAVRDTRRVGRIPLVEWDTVFYSAPPALAGKLIEVRQPVGYAVIELRFLGQMVALHHLAPKGSVPQWLPEHKREAEAIVLGRRRLGVVEPPVVTATAVTLDLEAGDYDVAVPDLSDMGVIGPHPDTTLPVDIAADVNVAGAIDTDGGLS
;
A
#
# COMPACT_ATOMS: atom_id res chain seq x y z
N MET A 1 35.76 9.58 16.33
CA MET A 1 36.64 8.52 16.87
C MET A 1 37.99 8.44 16.19
N ARG A 2 38.10 8.27 14.84
CA ARG A 2 39.41 8.09 14.15
C ARG A 2 40.46 9.16 14.50
N VAL A 3 40.06 10.42 14.49
CA VAL A 3 40.98 11.56 14.81
C VAL A 3 41.47 11.48 16.27
N ILE A 4 40.53 11.27 17.20
CA ILE A 4 40.86 11.26 18.66
C ILE A 4 41.68 10.02 19.04
N SER A 5 41.42 8.87 18.38
CA SER A 5 42.26 7.67 18.57
C SER A 5 43.69 7.87 18.02
N ALA A 6 43.83 8.62 16.92
CA ALA A 6 45.15 8.98 16.37
C ALA A 6 45.94 9.94 17.29
N GLU A 7 45.23 10.69 18.13
CA GLU A 7 45.80 11.58 19.16
C GLU A 7 46.02 10.86 20.51
N GLY A 8 45.88 9.52 20.55
CA GLY A 8 46.24 8.71 21.72
C GLY A 8 45.11 8.42 22.70
N TYR A 9 43.81 8.66 22.32
CA TYR A 9 42.68 8.31 23.18
C TYR A 9 42.37 6.81 23.10
N PRO A 10 42.57 6.04 24.20
CA PRO A 10 42.37 4.58 24.18
C PRO A 10 40.95 4.14 24.51
N GLY A 11 40.06 5.08 24.86
CA GLY A 11 38.70 4.78 25.34
C GLY A 11 37.67 4.52 24.25
N SER A 12 36.53 3.95 24.64
CA SER A 12 35.40 3.75 23.74
C SER A 12 34.66 5.04 23.43
N TYR A 13 33.89 5.03 22.29
CA TYR A 13 33.01 6.13 21.95
C TYR A 13 31.99 6.43 23.07
N GLN A 14 31.48 5.40 23.74
CA GLN A 14 30.52 5.54 24.84
C GLN A 14 31.17 6.25 26.05
N THR A 15 32.43 5.91 26.38
CA THR A 15 33.16 6.54 27.45
C THR A 15 33.38 8.03 27.16
N LEU A 16 33.79 8.35 25.93
CA LEU A 16 33.97 9.74 25.50
C LEU A 16 32.66 10.53 25.55
N THR A 17 31.57 9.95 25.05
CA THR A 17 30.24 10.58 25.06
C THR A 17 29.76 10.84 26.49
N ARG A 18 29.95 9.86 27.39
CA ARG A 18 29.62 10.03 28.83
C ARG A 18 30.44 11.15 29.46
N TYR A 19 31.73 11.20 29.19
CA TYR A 19 32.60 12.28 29.67
C TYR A 19 32.19 13.65 29.13
N LEU A 20 31.92 13.75 27.81
CA LEU A 20 31.46 15.01 27.22
C LEU A 20 30.09 15.46 27.79
N HIS A 21 29.20 14.54 28.10
CA HIS A 21 27.95 14.87 28.80
C HIS A 21 28.18 15.35 30.22
N SER A 22 29.17 14.80 30.93
CA SER A 22 29.50 15.24 32.29
C SER A 22 30.15 16.64 32.33
N VAL A 23 30.98 16.95 31.33
CA VAL A 23 31.71 18.24 31.25
C VAL A 23 30.82 19.36 30.67
N ARG A 24 30.04 19.07 29.62
CA ARG A 24 29.18 20.06 28.96
C ARG A 24 27.85 20.26 29.66
N GLY A 25 27.53 19.41 30.62
CA GLY A 25 26.17 19.30 31.16
C GLY A 25 25.19 18.76 30.10
N PRO A 26 23.94 18.48 30.46
CA PRO A 26 22.93 18.19 29.46
C PRO A 26 22.87 19.38 28.52
N THR A 27 23.05 19.14 27.23
CA THR A 27 22.79 20.15 26.20
C THR A 27 21.32 20.53 26.35
N ARG A 28 21.03 21.52 27.15
CA ARG A 28 19.71 22.14 27.23
C ARG A 28 19.53 22.89 25.89
N GLY A 29 19.19 22.15 24.86
CA GLY A 29 18.40 22.72 23.80
C GLY A 29 17.25 23.42 24.50
N ALA A 30 16.93 24.64 24.13
CA ALA A 30 15.79 25.36 24.68
C ALA A 30 14.64 24.37 24.84
N VAL A 31 14.07 24.28 26.06
CA VAL A 31 12.93 23.40 26.31
C VAL A 31 11.83 23.91 25.40
N MET A 32 11.71 23.28 24.21
CA MET A 32 10.61 23.57 23.32
C MET A 32 9.36 23.00 23.96
N VAL A 33 8.52 23.87 24.47
CA VAL A 33 7.18 23.48 24.92
C VAL A 33 6.47 22.87 23.71
N THR A 34 6.16 21.59 23.79
CA THR A 34 5.38 20.88 22.77
C THR A 34 4.03 20.53 23.36
N MET A 35 2.97 21.03 22.75
CA MET A 35 1.63 20.52 23.04
C MET A 35 1.37 19.27 22.19
N PRO A 36 0.81 18.20 22.78
CA PRO A 36 0.29 17.09 22.00
C PRO A 36 -0.77 17.62 21.02
N ILE A 37 -0.67 17.23 19.75
CA ILE A 37 -1.74 17.50 18.78
C ILE A 37 -2.83 16.48 19.06
N GLU A 38 -3.92 16.93 19.67
CA GLU A 38 -5.12 16.13 19.83
C GLU A 38 -5.86 16.09 18.50
N THR A 39 -6.26 14.90 18.10
CA THR A 39 -7.11 14.63 16.94
C THR A 39 -8.40 14.02 17.45
N VAL A 40 -9.49 14.19 16.72
CA VAL A 40 -10.75 13.51 17.05
C VAL A 40 -10.77 12.10 16.44
N PRO A 41 -11.59 11.18 16.97
CA PRO A 41 -11.71 9.84 16.40
C PRO A 41 -12.10 9.88 14.93
N GLY A 42 -11.48 9.03 14.10
CA GLY A 42 -11.79 8.87 12.69
C GLY A 42 -11.32 10.02 11.76
N GLU A 43 -10.72 11.08 12.32
CA GLU A 43 -10.32 12.25 11.54
C GLU A 43 -9.04 12.00 10.74
N GLU A 44 -7.97 11.60 11.42
CA GLU A 44 -6.63 11.58 10.83
C GLU A 44 -5.92 10.24 10.97
N PHE A 45 -5.21 9.85 9.93
CA PHE A 45 -4.19 8.81 9.97
C PHE A 45 -2.89 9.29 9.33
N GLN A 46 -1.79 8.65 9.70
CA GLN A 46 -0.48 8.89 9.11
C GLN A 46 0.05 7.62 8.47
N PHE A 47 0.75 7.76 7.36
CA PHE A 47 1.37 6.64 6.68
C PHE A 47 2.72 7.03 6.08
N ASP A 48 3.62 6.05 5.99
CA ASP A 48 4.96 6.21 5.46
C ASP A 48 5.56 4.84 5.12
N TRP A 49 6.70 4.84 4.45
CA TRP A 49 7.49 3.67 4.14
C TRP A 49 8.75 3.57 4.99
N SER A 50 9.15 2.35 5.31
CA SER A 50 10.42 2.05 5.96
C SER A 50 11.20 1.02 5.16
N ASP A 51 12.47 1.31 4.89
CA ASP A 51 13.42 0.35 4.32
C ASP A 51 13.69 -0.78 5.31
N CYS A 52 13.54 -2.03 4.83
CA CYS A 52 13.82 -3.26 5.56
C CYS A 52 14.83 -4.16 4.83
N ASN A 53 15.50 -3.67 3.78
CA ASN A 53 16.43 -4.42 2.93
C ASN A 53 17.58 -5.10 3.68
N SER A 54 17.97 -4.57 4.85
CA SER A 54 18.98 -5.20 5.70
C SER A 54 18.53 -6.55 6.25
N PHE A 55 17.22 -6.75 6.46
CA PHE A 55 16.64 -8.01 6.89
C PHE A 55 16.50 -8.98 5.73
N ALA A 56 15.97 -8.55 4.58
CA ALA A 56 15.90 -9.36 3.37
C ALA A 56 17.25 -9.97 3.01
N ARG A 57 18.32 -9.17 3.02
CA ARG A 57 19.69 -9.66 2.77
C ARG A 57 20.17 -10.69 3.79
N ARG A 58 19.80 -10.54 5.06
CA ARG A 58 20.16 -11.54 6.10
C ARG A 58 19.42 -12.85 5.92
N TRP A 59 18.17 -12.77 5.47
CA TRP A 59 17.34 -13.94 5.17
C TRP A 59 17.67 -14.61 3.84
N GLY A 60 18.61 -14.01 3.05
CA GLY A 60 19.02 -14.56 1.76
C GLY A 60 18.04 -14.27 0.62
N TRP A 61 17.14 -13.31 0.80
CA TRP A 61 16.22 -12.90 -0.26
C TRP A 61 16.93 -12.08 -1.33
N ASP A 62 16.60 -12.34 -2.59
CA ASP A 62 17.16 -11.69 -3.78
C ASP A 62 16.36 -10.42 -4.22
N HIS A 63 15.28 -10.13 -3.51
CA HIS A 63 14.41 -8.97 -3.77
C HIS A 63 14.46 -7.97 -2.61
N GLU A 64 14.01 -6.75 -2.89
CA GLU A 64 13.88 -5.69 -1.90
C GLU A 64 12.76 -6.00 -0.90
N LEU A 65 12.88 -5.43 0.28
CA LEU A 65 11.88 -5.50 1.34
C LEU A 65 11.64 -4.13 1.93
N HIS A 66 10.42 -3.67 1.87
CA HIS A 66 9.95 -2.42 2.44
C HIS A 66 8.72 -2.67 3.30
N CYS A 67 8.53 -1.86 4.34
CA CYS A 67 7.34 -1.90 5.17
C CYS A 67 6.54 -0.61 4.98
N PHE A 68 5.33 -0.73 4.47
CA PHE A 68 4.31 0.30 4.52
C PHE A 68 3.69 0.31 5.91
N GLY A 69 3.65 1.47 6.55
CA GLY A 69 3.08 1.64 7.88
C GLY A 69 1.98 2.67 7.89
N CYS A 70 0.88 2.36 8.58
CA CYS A 70 -0.18 3.30 8.91
C CYS A 70 -0.37 3.38 10.42
N VAL A 71 -0.87 4.52 10.90
CA VAL A 71 -1.28 4.71 12.29
C VAL A 71 -2.48 5.65 12.35
N LEU A 72 -3.56 5.23 13.03
CA LEU A 72 -4.66 6.11 13.39
C LEU A 72 -4.19 7.14 14.41
N CYS A 73 -4.47 8.40 14.17
CA CYS A 73 -3.94 9.48 15.00
C CYS A 73 -4.59 9.58 16.37
N TRP A 74 -5.81 9.05 16.54
CA TRP A 74 -6.52 9.09 17.83
C TRP A 74 -6.35 7.79 18.63
N SER A 75 -6.77 6.62 18.13
CA SER A 75 -6.64 5.35 18.85
C SER A 75 -5.22 4.84 18.96
N ARG A 76 -4.36 5.17 18.00
CA ARG A 76 -2.99 4.65 17.85
C ARG A 76 -2.94 3.23 17.29
N ILE A 77 -4.02 2.73 16.71
CA ILE A 77 -4.00 1.47 15.94
C ILE A 77 -2.94 1.61 14.84
N LYS A 78 -2.08 0.60 14.76
CA LYS A 78 -0.99 0.49 13.80
C LYS A 78 -1.32 -0.58 12.78
N PHE A 79 -0.85 -0.38 11.57
CA PHE A 79 -0.91 -1.37 10.50
C PHE A 79 0.44 -1.39 9.78
N TRP A 80 0.94 -2.58 9.50
CA TRP A 80 2.16 -2.79 8.71
C TRP A 80 1.89 -3.79 7.60
N PHE A 81 2.38 -3.46 6.42
CA PHE A 81 2.29 -4.27 5.22
C PHE A 81 3.65 -4.29 4.53
N PHE A 82 4.21 -5.47 4.30
CA PHE A 82 5.50 -5.64 3.63
C PHE A 82 5.29 -5.84 2.14
N ALA A 83 6.18 -5.22 1.35
CA ALA A 83 6.13 -5.28 -0.10
C ALA A 83 7.55 -5.20 -0.70
N PRO A 84 7.73 -5.71 -1.93
CA PRO A 84 9.02 -5.66 -2.62
C PRO A 84 9.31 -4.31 -3.29
N SER A 85 8.38 -3.38 -3.27
CA SER A 85 8.49 -2.08 -3.93
C SER A 85 7.73 -1.00 -3.16
N ILE A 86 8.19 0.25 -3.32
CA ILE A 86 7.58 1.46 -2.73
C ILE A 86 6.85 2.31 -3.78
N ASP A 87 6.56 1.76 -4.96
CA ASP A 87 5.87 2.49 -6.01
C ASP A 87 4.44 2.92 -5.64
N GLN A 88 3.79 3.65 -6.54
CA GLN A 88 2.44 4.17 -6.32
C GLN A 88 1.41 3.05 -6.11
N HIS A 89 1.51 1.96 -6.87
CA HIS A 89 0.57 0.84 -6.81
C HIS A 89 0.65 0.12 -5.46
N HIS A 90 1.87 -0.15 -4.97
CA HIS A 90 2.09 -0.75 -3.65
C HIS A 90 1.67 0.19 -2.52
N THR A 91 1.86 1.51 -2.66
CA THR A 91 1.40 2.50 -1.69
C THR A 91 -0.13 2.50 -1.58
N LEU A 92 -0.83 2.51 -2.71
CA LEU A 92 -2.30 2.48 -2.74
C LEU A 92 -2.84 1.13 -2.25
N GLU A 93 -2.18 0.02 -2.56
CA GLU A 93 -2.53 -1.30 -2.03
C GLU A 93 -2.39 -1.36 -0.50
N GLY A 94 -1.31 -0.82 0.04
CA GLY A 94 -1.12 -0.71 1.48
C GLY A 94 -2.23 0.09 2.17
N LEU A 95 -2.71 1.16 1.53
CA LEU A 95 -3.84 1.94 2.03
C LEU A 95 -5.16 1.16 1.96
N VAL A 96 -5.44 0.44 0.86
CA VAL A 96 -6.64 -0.40 0.76
C VAL A 96 -6.64 -1.44 1.87
N ARG A 97 -5.54 -2.18 2.05
CA ARG A 97 -5.40 -3.19 3.10
C ARG A 97 -5.54 -2.61 4.50
N PHE A 98 -5.01 -1.42 4.71
CA PHE A 98 -5.20 -0.71 5.98
C PHE A 98 -6.68 -0.42 6.23
N PHE A 99 -7.41 0.15 5.26
CA PHE A 99 -8.84 0.43 5.42
C PHE A 99 -9.67 -0.83 5.61
N GLU A 100 -9.35 -1.90 4.88
CA GLU A 100 -9.97 -3.22 5.06
C GLU A 100 -9.71 -3.77 6.47
N SER A 101 -8.49 -3.63 6.99
CA SER A 101 -8.13 -4.14 8.33
C SER A 101 -8.82 -3.41 9.48
N ILE A 102 -9.18 -2.14 9.31
CA ILE A 102 -9.89 -1.34 10.31
C ILE A 102 -11.39 -1.23 10.04
N GLY A 103 -11.88 -1.84 8.96
CA GLY A 103 -13.29 -1.88 8.60
C GLY A 103 -13.89 -0.53 8.18
N GLY A 104 -13.05 0.47 7.82
CA GLY A 104 -13.55 1.80 7.46
C GLY A 104 -12.47 2.73 6.95
N VAL A 105 -12.84 3.97 6.62
CA VAL A 105 -11.96 4.98 6.00
C VAL A 105 -11.88 6.22 6.88
N PRO A 106 -10.69 6.60 7.40
CA PRO A 106 -10.51 7.87 8.09
C PRO A 106 -10.56 9.04 7.10
N ALA A 107 -10.98 10.23 7.55
CA ALA A 107 -11.24 11.37 6.66
C ALA A 107 -9.99 11.99 6.01
N LEU A 108 -8.83 11.97 6.69
CA LEU A 108 -7.63 12.68 6.26
C LEU A 108 -6.36 11.86 6.43
N GLY A 109 -5.70 11.55 5.32
CA GLY A 109 -4.38 10.90 5.30
C GLY A 109 -3.24 11.90 5.26
N HIS A 110 -2.39 11.89 6.28
CA HIS A 110 -1.17 12.66 6.31
C HIS A 110 0.02 11.82 5.83
N THR A 111 0.76 12.36 4.88
CA THR A 111 1.99 11.74 4.37
C THR A 111 3.10 12.77 4.22
N ASP A 112 4.32 12.30 4.15
CA ASP A 112 5.41 13.13 3.65
C ASP A 112 5.19 13.46 2.17
N ARG A 113 6.05 14.32 1.61
CA ARG A 113 6.03 14.63 0.18
C ARG A 113 6.55 13.45 -0.63
N MET A 114 5.84 12.33 -0.58
CA MET A 114 6.19 11.08 -1.25
C MET A 114 6.10 11.22 -2.76
N GLY A 115 7.20 10.96 -3.48
CA GLY A 115 7.23 10.98 -4.94
C GLY A 115 6.26 10.01 -5.61
N GLN A 116 5.91 8.93 -4.92
CA GLN A 116 4.92 7.94 -5.38
C GLN A 116 3.51 8.52 -5.49
N LEU A 117 3.16 9.48 -4.63
CA LEU A 117 1.82 10.06 -4.61
C LEU A 117 1.72 11.42 -5.29
N GLY A 118 2.85 12.10 -5.53
CA GLY A 118 2.81 13.43 -6.11
C GLY A 118 4.19 14.04 -6.36
N GLN A 119 4.20 15.31 -6.69
CA GLN A 119 5.42 16.07 -6.98
C GLN A 119 5.45 17.39 -6.22
N SER A 120 6.62 17.74 -5.67
CA SER A 120 6.85 19.08 -5.12
C SER A 120 6.98 20.09 -6.25
N LYS A 121 6.16 21.14 -6.23
CA LYS A 121 6.20 22.29 -7.16
C LYS A 121 6.40 23.59 -6.38
N SER A 122 6.68 24.69 -7.07
CA SER A 122 6.90 25.99 -6.47
C SER A 122 5.74 26.48 -5.56
N LYS A 123 4.52 26.06 -5.86
CA LYS A 123 3.30 26.40 -5.10
C LYS A 123 2.84 25.32 -4.11
N GLY A 124 3.68 24.32 -3.78
CA GLY A 124 3.34 23.25 -2.85
C GLY A 124 3.49 21.86 -3.44
N PHE A 125 2.79 20.89 -2.86
CA PHE A 125 2.80 19.48 -3.31
C PHE A 125 1.55 19.18 -4.15
N VAL A 126 1.74 18.58 -5.33
CA VAL A 126 0.64 18.25 -6.25
C VAL A 126 0.55 16.74 -6.36
N PHE A 127 -0.58 16.17 -5.95
CA PHE A 127 -0.84 14.74 -6.03
C PHE A 127 -1.03 14.26 -7.47
N HIS A 128 -0.60 13.04 -7.76
CA HIS A 128 -0.79 12.39 -9.05
C HIS A 128 -2.27 12.05 -9.29
N PRO A 129 -2.71 11.98 -10.57
CA PRO A 129 -4.11 11.71 -10.89
C PRO A 129 -4.65 10.42 -10.25
N LEU A 130 -3.85 9.34 -10.18
CA LEU A 130 -4.26 8.08 -9.58
C LEU A 130 -4.46 8.22 -8.06
N ALA A 131 -3.59 8.97 -7.36
CA ALA A 131 -3.77 9.25 -5.94
C ALA A 131 -5.04 10.07 -5.67
N LEU A 132 -5.36 11.04 -6.55
CA LEU A 132 -6.61 11.82 -6.46
C LEU A 132 -7.85 10.96 -6.78
N ALA A 133 -7.75 10.03 -7.73
CA ALA A 133 -8.82 9.09 -8.03
C ALA A 133 -9.08 8.15 -6.85
N PHE A 134 -8.00 7.67 -6.21
CA PHE A 134 -8.06 6.87 -4.99
C PHE A 134 -8.75 7.62 -3.84
N ALA A 135 -8.34 8.86 -3.60
CA ALA A 135 -8.92 9.70 -2.55
C ALA A 135 -10.44 9.92 -2.75
N ARG A 136 -10.85 10.22 -3.99
CA ARG A 136 -12.29 10.35 -4.35
C ARG A 136 -13.05 9.03 -4.20
N HIS A 137 -12.44 7.91 -4.58
CA HIS A 137 -13.08 6.59 -4.46
C HIS A 137 -13.39 6.21 -3.01
N HIS A 138 -12.53 6.61 -2.08
CA HIS A 138 -12.66 6.31 -0.66
C HIS A 138 -13.28 7.46 0.15
N ASP A 139 -13.67 8.57 -0.48
CA ASP A 139 -14.19 9.78 0.17
C ASP A 139 -13.25 10.32 1.27
N LEU A 140 -11.95 10.37 0.96
CA LEU A 140 -10.93 10.90 1.87
C LEU A 140 -10.14 12.03 1.23
N ALA A 141 -9.43 12.81 2.04
CA ALA A 141 -8.44 13.78 1.59
C ALA A 141 -7.01 13.33 1.90
N PHE A 142 -6.06 13.70 1.05
CA PHE A 142 -4.63 13.61 1.35
C PHE A 142 -4.03 14.98 1.67
N LYS A 143 -3.15 15.01 2.65
CA LYS A 143 -2.36 16.20 2.99
C LYS A 143 -0.89 15.85 3.09
N ALA A 144 -0.08 16.45 2.24
CA ALA A 144 1.37 16.37 2.37
C ALA A 144 1.84 17.31 3.50
N CYS A 145 2.72 16.82 4.37
CA CYS A 145 3.29 17.63 5.44
C CYS A 145 4.11 18.79 4.87
N ASP A 146 3.99 19.96 5.48
CA ASP A 146 4.83 21.10 5.12
C ASP A 146 6.28 20.86 5.51
N ALA A 147 7.21 21.42 4.70
CA ALA A 147 8.62 21.35 4.99
C ALA A 147 8.88 22.08 6.33
N GLY A 148 9.22 21.32 7.38
CA GLY A 148 9.49 21.85 8.73
C GLY A 148 8.49 21.44 9.82
N ASP A 149 7.37 20.81 9.50
CA ASP A 149 6.41 20.31 10.50
C ASP A 149 6.85 18.93 11.07
N ALA A 150 8.08 18.90 11.60
CA ALA A 150 8.66 17.70 12.23
C ALA A 150 7.82 17.17 13.43
N LYS A 151 6.97 18.03 14.02
CA LYS A 151 6.16 17.66 15.18
C LYS A 151 5.02 16.71 14.84
N ARG A 152 4.46 16.78 13.63
CA ARG A 152 3.42 15.84 13.17
C ARG A 152 3.97 14.46 12.79
N LYS A 153 5.24 14.40 12.32
CA LYS A 153 5.90 13.14 11.91
C LYS A 153 6.16 12.16 13.06
N GLY A 154 6.28 12.62 14.29
CA GLY A 154 6.60 11.77 15.43
C GLY A 154 5.62 10.62 15.70
N LYS A 155 4.42 10.65 15.13
CA LYS A 155 3.42 9.59 15.29
C LYS A 155 3.74 8.35 14.44
N ILE A 156 4.42 8.50 13.29
CA ILE A 156 4.78 7.37 12.40
C ILE A 156 6.25 6.92 12.54
N GLU A 157 7.17 7.79 12.95
CA GLU A 157 8.59 7.44 13.09
C GLU A 157 8.87 6.43 14.21
N ARG A 158 8.16 6.55 15.35
CA ARG A 158 8.27 5.61 16.47
C ARG A 158 7.84 4.19 16.08
N PRO A 159 6.68 3.98 15.45
CA PRO A 159 6.25 2.69 14.95
C PRO A 159 7.31 1.93 14.16
N PHE A 160 8.04 2.59 13.24
CA PHE A 160 9.08 1.92 12.46
C PHE A 160 10.33 1.52 13.28
N ARG A 161 10.62 2.22 14.36
CA ARG A 161 11.65 1.77 15.30
C ARG A 161 11.19 0.52 16.06
N ASP A 162 9.93 0.50 16.48
CA ASP A 162 9.32 -0.63 17.15
C ASP A 162 9.23 -1.84 16.22
N LEU A 163 8.91 -1.64 14.93
CA LEU A 163 8.97 -2.65 13.88
C LEU A 163 10.34 -3.33 13.82
N LYS A 164 11.41 -2.55 13.67
CA LYS A 164 12.77 -3.07 13.48
C LYS A 164 13.34 -3.74 14.73
N ARG A 165 13.02 -3.22 15.91
CA ARG A 165 13.50 -3.76 17.20
C ARG A 165 12.61 -4.84 17.78
N GLY A 166 11.36 -4.88 17.38
CA GLY A 166 10.36 -5.85 17.80
C GLY A 166 10.19 -6.95 16.76
N LEU A 167 9.15 -6.82 15.91
CA LEU A 167 8.75 -7.84 14.94
C LEU A 167 9.94 -8.39 14.13
N LEU A 168 10.68 -7.50 13.45
CA LEU A 168 11.75 -7.96 12.57
C LEU A 168 12.93 -8.61 13.32
N SER A 169 13.20 -8.20 14.57
CA SER A 169 14.22 -8.88 15.39
C SER A 169 13.74 -10.22 15.93
N GLU A 170 12.43 -10.40 16.13
CA GLU A 170 11.85 -11.67 16.56
C GLU A 170 11.83 -12.69 15.39
N VAL A 171 11.33 -12.26 14.22
CA VAL A 171 11.30 -13.13 13.02
C VAL A 171 12.69 -13.40 12.44
N ASP A 172 13.71 -12.63 12.81
CA ASP A 172 15.10 -12.89 12.45
C ASP A 172 15.64 -14.18 13.09
N LEU A 173 14.99 -14.68 14.15
CA LEU A 173 15.30 -15.97 14.79
C LEU A 173 14.71 -17.16 14.04
N ASP A 174 13.63 -16.93 13.31
CA ASP A 174 12.93 -17.90 12.47
C ASP A 174 12.46 -17.15 11.21
N PRO A 175 13.38 -16.96 10.23
CA PRO A 175 13.09 -16.15 9.05
C PRO A 175 11.90 -16.69 8.25
N PRO A 176 11.00 -15.81 7.78
CA PRO A 176 9.88 -16.23 6.96
C PRO A 176 10.36 -16.70 5.58
N GLU A 177 9.61 -17.60 4.97
CA GLU A 177 9.93 -18.12 3.64
C GLU A 177 9.77 -17.04 2.56
N ASP A 178 8.75 -16.19 2.71
CA ASP A 178 8.42 -15.12 1.77
C ASP A 178 7.76 -13.91 2.45
N ILE A 179 7.49 -12.87 1.65
CA ILE A 179 6.80 -11.64 2.10
C ILE A 179 5.37 -11.97 2.59
N GLY A 180 4.70 -12.95 2.00
CA GLY A 180 3.35 -13.36 2.38
C GLY A 180 3.31 -13.91 3.80
N GLU A 181 4.23 -14.82 4.12
CA GLU A 181 4.34 -15.34 5.48
C GLU A 181 4.68 -14.21 6.48
N LEU A 182 5.60 -13.31 6.13
CA LEU A 182 5.92 -12.17 6.97
C LEU A 182 4.67 -11.30 7.24
N ASN A 183 3.87 -11.04 6.20
CA ASN A 183 2.61 -10.30 6.35
C ASN A 183 1.60 -11.05 7.25
N ARG A 184 1.46 -12.36 7.10
CA ARG A 184 0.59 -13.18 7.98
C ARG A 184 1.00 -13.12 9.45
N ARG A 185 2.30 -13.08 9.74
CA ARG A 185 2.83 -12.98 11.12
C ARG A 185 2.63 -11.59 11.74
N THR A 186 2.41 -10.55 10.93
CA THR A 186 2.45 -9.14 11.34
C THR A 186 1.25 -8.71 12.18
N ALA A 187 0.02 -8.99 11.72
CA ALA A 187 -1.19 -8.56 12.42
C ALA A 187 -1.32 -9.18 13.83
N PRO A 188 -1.17 -10.52 14.01
CA PRO A 188 -1.22 -11.12 15.34
C PRO A 188 -0.13 -10.58 16.29
N TRP A 189 1.04 -10.23 15.74
CA TRP A 189 2.11 -9.64 16.53
C TRP A 189 1.76 -8.23 16.99
N LEU A 190 1.19 -7.38 16.10
CA LEU A 190 0.72 -6.04 16.44
C LEU A 190 -0.37 -6.09 17.51
N ASP A 191 -1.34 -6.98 17.40
CA ASP A 191 -2.43 -7.15 18.35
C ASP A 191 -1.89 -7.49 19.74
N ARG A 192 -0.97 -8.45 19.79
CA ARG A 192 -0.40 -8.91 21.05
C ARG A 192 0.48 -7.87 21.75
N TYR A 193 1.33 -7.18 21.01
CA TYR A 193 2.40 -6.37 21.60
C TYR A 193 2.14 -4.86 21.59
N PHE A 194 1.16 -4.41 20.78
CA PHE A 194 0.82 -2.99 20.71
C PHE A 194 -0.65 -2.68 20.93
N HIS A 195 -1.57 -3.40 20.30
CA HIS A 195 -2.97 -3.02 20.36
C HIS A 195 -3.60 -3.33 21.71
N ALA A 196 -3.21 -4.43 22.34
CA ALA A 196 -3.69 -4.83 23.68
C ALA A 196 -2.93 -4.18 24.84
N VAL A 197 -1.83 -3.45 24.58
CA VAL A 197 -0.98 -2.87 25.63
C VAL A 197 -1.24 -1.37 25.76
N ALA A 198 -1.32 -0.89 27.01
CA ALA A 198 -1.53 0.54 27.27
C ALA A 198 -0.47 1.40 26.59
N HIS A 199 -0.91 2.34 25.75
CA HIS A 199 -0.03 3.23 24.98
C HIS A 199 0.57 4.32 25.89
N GLY A 200 1.90 4.50 25.83
CA GLY A 200 2.63 5.38 26.74
C GLY A 200 2.20 6.85 26.78
N THR A 201 1.50 7.36 25.75
CA THR A 201 1.00 8.74 25.71
C THR A 201 -0.45 8.84 26.15
N THR A 202 -1.29 7.87 25.81
CA THR A 202 -2.72 7.91 26.11
C THR A 202 -3.08 7.21 27.42
N GLY A 203 -2.20 6.34 27.92
CA GLY A 203 -2.46 5.51 29.10
C GLY A 203 -3.48 4.39 28.90
N VAL A 204 -4.06 4.28 27.70
CA VAL A 204 -5.14 3.33 27.33
C VAL A 204 -4.65 2.48 26.17
N ALA A 205 -5.10 1.23 26.08
CA ALA A 205 -4.76 0.34 24.98
C ALA A 205 -5.36 0.85 23.66
N PRO A 206 -4.61 0.79 22.53
CA PRO A 206 -5.14 1.19 21.23
C PRO A 206 -6.43 0.46 20.85
N ALA A 207 -6.54 -0.83 21.12
CA ALA A 207 -7.74 -1.62 20.84
C ALA A 207 -8.98 -1.06 21.59
N GLU A 208 -8.85 -0.74 22.87
CA GLU A 208 -9.94 -0.15 23.65
C GLU A 208 -10.38 1.22 23.09
N ARG A 209 -9.44 2.06 22.70
CA ARG A 209 -9.77 3.33 22.05
C ARG A 209 -10.43 3.10 20.69
N PHE A 210 -9.98 2.11 19.95
CA PHE A 210 -10.52 1.79 18.64
C PHE A 210 -12.00 1.38 18.67
N GLU A 211 -12.47 0.80 19.75
CA GLU A 211 -13.91 0.53 19.95
C GLU A 211 -14.78 1.79 19.80
N THR A 212 -14.25 2.96 20.14
CA THR A 212 -14.96 4.23 19.90
C THR A 212 -14.71 4.73 18.49
N GLU A 213 -13.46 4.64 17.98
CA GLU A 213 -13.08 5.21 16.70
C GLU A 213 -13.70 4.49 15.50
N CYS A 214 -13.87 3.17 15.58
CA CYS A 214 -14.43 2.37 14.48
C CYS A 214 -15.85 2.80 14.07
N HIS A 215 -16.65 3.33 15.00
CA HIS A 215 -18.03 3.77 14.73
C HIS A 215 -18.14 5.08 13.94
N VAL A 216 -17.06 5.87 13.88
CA VAL A 216 -17.04 7.17 13.19
C VAL A 216 -16.21 7.17 11.90
N LEU A 217 -15.63 6.03 11.55
CA LEU A 217 -14.95 5.86 10.27
C LEU A 217 -15.95 5.93 9.11
N GLY A 218 -15.52 6.49 7.97
CA GLY A 218 -16.25 6.42 6.71
C GLY A 218 -16.45 4.97 6.26
N ARG A 219 -17.47 4.72 5.44
CA ARG A 219 -17.76 3.37 4.93
C ARG A 219 -16.72 2.95 3.90
N LEU A 220 -16.38 1.68 3.90
CA LEU A 220 -15.61 1.09 2.79
C LEU A 220 -16.42 1.17 1.50
N PRO A 221 -15.78 1.48 0.35
CA PRO A 221 -16.43 1.44 -0.96
C PRO A 221 -16.99 0.04 -1.25
N ALA A 222 -18.14 -0.03 -1.91
CA ALA A 222 -18.75 -1.30 -2.31
C ALA A 222 -17.90 -2.10 -3.31
N VAL A 223 -17.04 -1.42 -4.08
CA VAL A 223 -16.10 -2.02 -5.03
C VAL A 223 -14.70 -1.67 -4.56
N ARG A 224 -13.85 -2.68 -4.42
CA ARG A 224 -12.45 -2.49 -4.06
C ARG A 224 -11.72 -1.65 -5.10
N PHE A 225 -10.92 -0.68 -4.68
CA PHE A 225 -10.10 0.08 -5.61
C PHE A 225 -9.05 -0.84 -6.25
N ASP A 226 -8.96 -0.79 -7.58
CA ASP A 226 -8.02 -1.62 -8.30
C ASP A 226 -6.63 -0.98 -8.33
N THR A 227 -5.72 -1.55 -7.56
CA THR A 227 -4.33 -1.11 -7.41
C THR A 227 -3.37 -1.82 -8.37
N ALA A 228 -3.86 -2.72 -9.24
CA ALA A 228 -3.02 -3.50 -10.13
C ALA A 228 -2.18 -2.63 -11.07
N VAL A 229 -0.94 -3.04 -11.32
CA VAL A 229 -0.13 -2.48 -12.40
C VAL A 229 -0.72 -2.93 -13.73
N ARG A 230 -0.89 -2.01 -14.67
CA ARG A 230 -1.52 -2.28 -15.97
C ARG A 230 -0.74 -1.65 -17.10
N ASP A 231 -0.68 -2.35 -18.21
CA ASP A 231 -0.21 -1.80 -19.47
C ASP A 231 -0.85 -2.51 -20.66
N THR A 232 -0.85 -1.84 -21.80
CA THR A 232 -1.36 -2.41 -23.05
C THR A 232 -0.20 -2.95 -23.87
N ARG A 233 -0.25 -4.21 -24.25
CA ARG A 233 0.76 -4.90 -25.04
C ARG A 233 0.16 -5.48 -26.32
N ARG A 234 0.97 -5.53 -27.37
CA ARG A 234 0.61 -6.20 -28.60
C ARG A 234 1.05 -7.66 -28.54
N VAL A 235 0.12 -8.59 -28.79
CA VAL A 235 0.46 -10.00 -28.95
C VAL A 235 1.30 -10.17 -30.22
N GLY A 236 2.46 -10.82 -30.10
CA GLY A 236 3.37 -11.06 -31.23
C GLY A 236 2.80 -12.03 -32.26
N ARG A 237 3.52 -12.23 -33.40
CA ARG A 237 3.21 -13.31 -34.37
C ARG A 237 3.39 -14.68 -33.74
N ILE A 238 4.42 -14.86 -32.91
CA ILE A 238 4.45 -15.90 -31.90
C ILE A 238 3.54 -15.35 -30.79
N PRO A 239 2.45 -16.04 -30.42
CA PRO A 239 1.44 -15.49 -29.52
C PRO A 239 1.94 -15.32 -28.10
N LEU A 240 2.86 -14.40 -27.94
CA LEU A 240 3.52 -14.02 -26.70
C LEU A 240 3.38 -12.52 -26.47
N VAL A 241 3.30 -12.13 -25.21
CA VAL A 241 3.42 -10.74 -24.73
C VAL A 241 4.55 -10.64 -23.74
N GLU A 242 5.29 -9.55 -23.77
CA GLU A 242 6.37 -9.27 -22.82
C GLU A 242 5.83 -8.51 -21.60
N TRP A 243 6.21 -9.00 -20.42
CA TRP A 243 5.99 -8.33 -19.15
C TRP A 243 7.22 -8.52 -18.26
N ASP A 244 7.78 -7.42 -17.78
CA ASP A 244 8.94 -7.39 -16.88
C ASP A 244 10.09 -8.33 -17.37
N THR A 245 10.44 -8.22 -18.66
CA THR A 245 11.49 -9.01 -19.35
C THR A 245 11.19 -10.51 -19.54
N VAL A 246 10.00 -10.97 -19.23
CA VAL A 246 9.54 -12.35 -19.46
C VAL A 246 8.43 -12.36 -20.50
N PHE A 247 8.40 -13.38 -21.35
CA PHE A 247 7.36 -13.58 -22.35
C PHE A 247 6.31 -14.55 -21.85
N TYR A 248 5.04 -14.19 -21.98
CA TYR A 248 3.89 -14.99 -21.56
C TYR A 248 2.97 -15.26 -22.72
N SER A 249 2.48 -16.51 -22.85
CA SER A 249 1.64 -16.89 -23.97
C SER A 249 0.24 -16.30 -23.86
N ALA A 250 -0.27 -15.83 -24.98
CA ALA A 250 -1.65 -15.42 -25.16
C ALA A 250 -2.37 -16.40 -26.10
N PRO A 251 -3.72 -16.43 -26.11
CA PRO A 251 -4.47 -17.20 -27.11
C PRO A 251 -3.99 -16.86 -28.53
N PRO A 252 -3.64 -17.85 -29.37
CA PRO A 252 -3.13 -17.62 -30.72
C PRO A 252 -4.06 -16.79 -31.61
N ALA A 253 -5.36 -16.89 -31.39
CA ALA A 253 -6.36 -16.07 -32.07
C ALA A 253 -6.22 -14.56 -31.83
N LEU A 254 -5.50 -14.15 -30.80
CA LEU A 254 -5.23 -12.74 -30.48
C LEU A 254 -3.91 -12.22 -31.09
N ALA A 255 -3.22 -13.02 -31.92
CA ALA A 255 -1.98 -12.58 -32.58
C ALA A 255 -2.19 -11.25 -33.33
N GLY A 256 -1.32 -10.28 -33.07
CA GLY A 256 -1.40 -8.92 -33.63
C GLY A 256 -2.38 -7.97 -32.92
N LYS A 257 -3.21 -8.45 -32.00
CA LYS A 257 -4.15 -7.62 -31.23
C LYS A 257 -3.46 -6.93 -30.05
N LEU A 258 -4.03 -5.81 -29.59
CA LEU A 258 -3.66 -5.17 -28.34
C LEU A 258 -4.49 -5.81 -27.22
N ILE A 259 -3.81 -6.19 -26.15
CA ILE A 259 -4.42 -6.74 -24.93
C ILE A 259 -3.93 -5.97 -23.72
N GLU A 260 -4.71 -5.95 -22.67
CA GLU A 260 -4.28 -5.44 -21.36
C GLU A 260 -3.53 -6.55 -20.62
N VAL A 261 -2.36 -6.22 -20.11
CA VAL A 261 -1.63 -7.02 -19.13
C VAL A 261 -1.85 -6.37 -17.77
N ARG A 262 -2.28 -7.15 -16.79
CA ARG A 262 -2.60 -6.69 -15.44
C ARG A 262 -1.87 -7.55 -14.42
N GLN A 263 -1.14 -6.92 -13.52
CA GLN A 263 -0.48 -7.57 -12.39
C GLN A 263 -1.08 -7.03 -11.09
N PRO A 264 -1.91 -7.82 -10.40
CA PRO A 264 -2.42 -7.46 -9.07
C PRO A 264 -1.27 -7.33 -8.07
N VAL A 265 -1.28 -6.26 -7.28
CA VAL A 265 -0.24 -6.03 -6.27
C VAL A 265 -0.37 -7.06 -5.15
N GLY A 266 0.77 -7.66 -4.78
CA GLY A 266 0.82 -8.66 -3.72
C GLY A 266 0.45 -10.08 -4.16
N TYR A 267 0.25 -10.30 -5.47
CA TYR A 267 0.00 -11.63 -6.03
C TYR A 267 1.07 -11.98 -7.07
N ALA A 268 1.54 -13.20 -7.02
CA ALA A 268 2.54 -13.70 -7.98
C ALA A 268 1.90 -14.17 -9.30
N VAL A 269 0.98 -13.36 -9.85
CA VAL A 269 0.26 -13.68 -11.08
C VAL A 269 0.17 -12.47 -12.01
N ILE A 270 0.03 -12.75 -13.31
CA ILE A 270 -0.38 -11.77 -14.32
C ILE A 270 -1.63 -12.25 -15.05
N GLU A 271 -2.54 -11.33 -15.29
CA GLU A 271 -3.75 -11.53 -16.04
C GLU A 271 -3.59 -10.91 -17.43
N LEU A 272 -3.91 -11.66 -18.47
CA LEU A 272 -4.07 -11.12 -19.82
C LEU A 272 -5.55 -10.88 -20.07
N ARG A 273 -5.92 -9.67 -20.48
CA ARG A 273 -7.31 -9.29 -20.71
C ARG A 273 -7.50 -8.74 -22.13
N PHE A 274 -8.57 -9.17 -22.78
CA PHE A 274 -8.99 -8.65 -24.06
C PHE A 274 -10.45 -8.23 -23.99
N LEU A 275 -10.74 -6.98 -24.39
CA LEU A 275 -12.07 -6.36 -24.28
C LEU A 275 -12.68 -6.50 -22.87
N GLY A 276 -11.86 -6.33 -21.85
CA GLY A 276 -12.29 -6.41 -20.43
C GLY A 276 -12.42 -7.83 -19.87
N GLN A 277 -12.35 -8.87 -20.70
CA GLN A 277 -12.42 -10.27 -20.27
C GLN A 277 -11.02 -10.85 -20.05
N MET A 278 -10.84 -11.63 -19.00
CA MET A 278 -9.61 -12.39 -18.75
C MET A 278 -9.49 -13.51 -19.78
N VAL A 279 -8.41 -13.54 -20.54
CA VAL A 279 -8.14 -14.53 -21.59
C VAL A 279 -7.00 -15.47 -21.26
N ALA A 280 -6.17 -15.12 -20.27
CA ALA A 280 -5.15 -16.00 -19.71
C ALA A 280 -4.76 -15.52 -18.31
N LEU A 281 -4.31 -16.46 -17.49
CA LEU A 281 -3.69 -16.24 -16.18
C LEU A 281 -2.37 -16.99 -16.14
N HIS A 282 -1.29 -16.31 -15.79
CA HIS A 282 0.02 -16.94 -15.64
C HIS A 282 0.57 -16.67 -14.24
N HIS A 283 1.37 -17.61 -13.73
CA HIS A 283 2.23 -17.31 -12.60
C HIS A 283 3.35 -16.36 -13.04
N LEU A 284 3.67 -15.40 -12.18
CA LEU A 284 4.78 -14.48 -12.40
C LEU A 284 6.09 -15.26 -12.32
N ALA A 285 6.85 -15.25 -13.40
CA ALA A 285 8.15 -15.89 -13.44
C ALA A 285 9.28 -14.88 -13.12
N PRO A 286 10.39 -15.32 -12.55
CA PRO A 286 11.56 -14.48 -12.31
C PRO A 286 12.03 -13.77 -13.58
N LYS A 287 12.58 -12.56 -13.44
CA LYS A 287 13.11 -11.78 -14.57
C LYS A 287 14.11 -12.58 -15.39
N GLY A 288 13.98 -12.49 -16.70
CA GLY A 288 14.86 -13.21 -17.62
C GLY A 288 14.56 -14.71 -17.78
N SER A 289 13.46 -15.21 -17.18
CA SER A 289 13.01 -16.58 -17.41
C SER A 289 12.71 -16.85 -18.88
N VAL A 290 12.79 -18.13 -19.28
CA VAL A 290 12.32 -18.58 -20.60
C VAL A 290 10.84 -18.25 -20.80
N PRO A 291 10.35 -18.15 -22.04
CA PRO A 291 8.95 -17.89 -22.33
C PRO A 291 8.00 -18.86 -21.62
N GLN A 292 7.02 -18.32 -20.91
CA GLN A 292 6.01 -19.08 -20.17
C GLN A 292 4.85 -19.42 -21.09
N TRP A 293 4.64 -20.70 -21.34
CA TRP A 293 3.58 -21.20 -22.21
C TRP A 293 2.51 -21.93 -21.40
N LEU A 294 1.25 -21.51 -21.57
CA LEU A 294 0.13 -22.37 -21.19
C LEU A 294 0.01 -23.53 -22.21
N PRO A 295 -0.20 -24.75 -21.74
CA PRO A 295 -0.25 -25.94 -22.62
C PRO A 295 -1.29 -25.82 -23.74
N GLU A 296 -2.44 -25.20 -23.46
CA GLU A 296 -3.51 -24.95 -24.40
C GLU A 296 -3.09 -24.00 -25.52
N HIS A 297 -2.45 -22.90 -25.19
CA HIS A 297 -1.95 -21.92 -26.17
C HIS A 297 -0.89 -22.52 -27.09
N LYS A 298 0.01 -23.34 -26.51
CA LYS A 298 1.05 -24.03 -27.29
C LYS A 298 0.46 -25.01 -28.28
N ARG A 299 -0.48 -25.87 -27.82
CA ARG A 299 -1.16 -26.84 -28.68
C ARG A 299 -1.94 -26.17 -29.80
N GLU A 300 -2.63 -25.08 -29.50
CA GLU A 300 -3.41 -24.34 -30.51
C GLU A 300 -2.49 -23.70 -31.53
N ALA A 301 -1.40 -23.04 -31.11
CA ALA A 301 -0.41 -22.44 -31.99
C ALA A 301 0.22 -23.48 -32.94
N GLU A 302 0.60 -24.64 -32.42
CA GLU A 302 1.15 -25.76 -33.21
C GLU A 302 0.13 -26.29 -34.23
N ALA A 303 -1.14 -26.42 -33.84
CA ALA A 303 -2.22 -26.87 -34.74
C ALA A 303 -2.46 -25.90 -35.89
N ILE A 304 -2.35 -24.60 -35.65
CA ILE A 304 -2.46 -23.55 -36.67
C ILE A 304 -1.28 -23.62 -37.65
N VAL A 305 -0.06 -23.70 -37.13
CA VAL A 305 1.18 -23.76 -37.95
C VAL A 305 1.20 -25.02 -38.83
N LEU A 306 0.69 -26.15 -38.31
CA LEU A 306 0.63 -27.40 -39.03
C LEU A 306 -0.56 -27.45 -40.03
N GLY A 307 -1.32 -26.35 -40.23
CA GLY A 307 -2.48 -26.28 -41.09
C GLY A 307 -3.67 -27.12 -40.64
N ARG A 308 -3.64 -27.63 -39.41
CA ARG A 308 -4.71 -28.43 -38.82
C ARG A 308 -5.88 -27.58 -38.34
N ARG A 309 -5.67 -26.29 -38.15
CA ARG A 309 -6.68 -25.32 -37.71
C ARG A 309 -6.49 -24.00 -38.45
N ARG A 310 -7.56 -23.36 -38.94
CA ARG A 310 -7.50 -21.98 -39.43
C ARG A 310 -7.80 -21.00 -38.32
N LEU A 311 -7.16 -19.84 -38.31
CA LEU A 311 -7.56 -18.72 -37.44
C LEU A 311 -8.98 -18.32 -37.82
N GLY A 312 -9.94 -18.58 -36.97
CA GLY A 312 -11.32 -18.09 -37.10
C GLY A 312 -11.38 -16.58 -36.85
N VAL A 313 -12.50 -15.98 -37.22
CA VAL A 313 -12.84 -14.61 -36.74
C VAL A 313 -12.93 -14.68 -35.23
N VAL A 314 -12.18 -13.81 -34.57
CA VAL A 314 -12.11 -13.79 -33.10
C VAL A 314 -13.40 -13.21 -32.59
N GLU A 315 -14.35 -14.04 -32.23
CA GLU A 315 -15.27 -13.72 -31.15
C GLU A 315 -14.49 -13.86 -29.85
N PRO A 316 -14.60 -12.90 -28.90
CA PRO A 316 -13.92 -13.04 -27.62
C PRO A 316 -14.30 -14.40 -27.03
N PRO A 317 -13.31 -15.20 -26.57
CA PRO A 317 -13.64 -16.46 -25.92
C PRO A 317 -14.59 -16.15 -24.77
N VAL A 318 -15.78 -16.74 -24.82
CA VAL A 318 -16.65 -16.75 -23.64
C VAL A 318 -15.94 -17.64 -22.65
N VAL A 319 -15.12 -17.04 -21.82
CA VAL A 319 -14.69 -17.67 -20.60
C VAL A 319 -15.97 -17.71 -19.75
N THR A 320 -16.71 -18.80 -19.83
CA THR A 320 -17.63 -19.13 -18.76
C THR A 320 -16.80 -19.03 -17.50
N ALA A 321 -17.16 -18.08 -16.65
CA ALA A 321 -16.61 -17.99 -15.31
C ALA A 321 -17.04 -19.26 -14.56
N THR A 322 -16.41 -20.37 -14.89
CA THR A 322 -16.23 -21.42 -13.91
C THR A 322 -15.41 -20.69 -12.85
N ALA A 323 -16.01 -20.49 -11.70
CA ALA A 323 -15.30 -19.99 -10.54
C ALA A 323 -14.01 -20.81 -10.48
N VAL A 324 -12.92 -20.25 -10.98
CA VAL A 324 -11.60 -20.70 -10.61
C VAL A 324 -11.55 -20.27 -9.15
N THR A 325 -12.01 -21.17 -8.29
CA THR A 325 -11.56 -21.19 -6.93
C THR A 325 -10.05 -21.30 -7.10
N LEU A 326 -9.37 -20.19 -7.00
CA LEU A 326 -7.94 -20.18 -6.85
C LEU A 326 -7.72 -20.91 -5.53
N ASP A 327 -7.45 -22.24 -5.62
CA ASP A 327 -6.71 -22.91 -4.57
C ASP A 327 -5.32 -22.29 -4.62
N LEU A 328 -5.22 -21.13 -3.98
CA LEU A 328 -4.01 -20.38 -3.79
C LEU A 328 -3.26 -21.04 -2.63
N GLU A 329 -2.72 -22.24 -2.91
CA GLU A 329 -1.76 -22.85 -2.01
C GLU A 329 -0.49 -22.00 -1.96
N ALA A 330 -0.10 -21.62 -0.75
CA ALA A 330 1.21 -21.08 -0.33
C ALA A 330 1.77 -19.92 -1.19
N GLY A 331 1.36 -18.73 -0.89
CA GLY A 331 1.81 -17.47 -1.48
C GLY A 331 0.76 -16.37 -1.34
N ASP A 332 -0.40 -16.73 -0.84
CA ASP A 332 -1.48 -15.79 -0.61
C ASP A 332 -1.13 -14.85 0.52
N TYR A 333 -1.09 -13.57 0.18
CA TYR A 333 -1.11 -12.48 1.13
C TYR A 333 -2.51 -12.36 1.75
N ASP A 334 -3.04 -13.48 2.28
CA ASP A 334 -4.28 -13.45 3.03
C ASP A 334 -4.01 -12.77 4.37
N VAL A 335 -4.28 -11.47 4.40
CA VAL A 335 -4.49 -10.79 5.69
C VAL A 335 -5.82 -11.36 6.18
N ALA A 336 -5.77 -12.25 7.16
CA ALA A 336 -6.96 -12.68 7.86
C ALA A 336 -7.69 -11.41 8.33
N VAL A 337 -8.80 -11.11 7.71
CA VAL A 337 -9.76 -10.17 8.26
C VAL A 337 -10.22 -10.81 9.56
N PRO A 338 -10.00 -10.18 10.73
CA PRO A 338 -10.53 -10.73 11.97
C PRO A 338 -12.03 -10.97 11.77
N ASP A 339 -12.48 -12.18 12.03
CA ASP A 339 -13.90 -12.47 12.01
C ASP A 339 -14.56 -11.68 13.15
N LEU A 340 -15.16 -10.54 12.80
CA LEU A 340 -15.85 -9.65 13.73
C LEU A 340 -17.15 -10.26 14.26
N SER A 341 -17.52 -11.47 13.86
CA SER A 341 -18.72 -12.16 14.33
C SER A 341 -18.68 -12.53 15.81
N ASP A 342 -17.47 -12.66 16.40
CA ASP A 342 -17.29 -12.91 17.83
C ASP A 342 -17.25 -11.63 18.69
N MET A 343 -17.19 -10.46 18.09
CA MET A 343 -17.32 -9.18 18.78
C MET A 343 -18.77 -8.72 18.67
N GLY A 344 -19.66 -9.24 19.52
CA GLY A 344 -21.08 -8.95 19.69
C GLY A 344 -21.64 -7.68 19.03
N VAL A 345 -21.71 -7.63 17.70
CA VAL A 345 -22.30 -6.52 16.97
C VAL A 345 -23.82 -6.72 17.00
N ILE A 346 -24.48 -5.89 17.82
CA ILE A 346 -25.93 -5.71 17.82
C ILE A 346 -26.33 -5.21 16.43
N GLY A 347 -27.23 -5.96 15.78
CA GLY A 347 -27.74 -5.67 14.44
C GLY A 347 -28.39 -4.29 14.30
N PRO A 348 -28.65 -3.85 13.07
CA PRO A 348 -29.13 -2.51 12.79
C PRO A 348 -30.49 -2.25 13.44
N HIS A 349 -30.56 -1.15 14.20
CA HIS A 349 -31.80 -0.62 14.73
C HIS A 349 -32.67 -0.10 13.55
N PRO A 350 -33.93 -0.53 13.41
CA PRO A 350 -34.84 0.07 12.45
C PRO A 350 -35.33 1.40 13.01
N ASP A 351 -35.41 2.41 12.16
CA ASP A 351 -35.93 3.77 12.35
C ASP A 351 -34.88 4.86 12.61
N THR A 352 -34.44 5.45 11.51
CA THR A 352 -34.24 6.90 11.45
C THR A 352 -34.42 7.37 9.99
N THR A 353 -35.64 7.68 9.64
CA THR A 353 -35.96 8.52 8.48
C THR A 353 -35.56 9.96 8.81
N LEU A 354 -34.54 10.48 8.14
CA LEU A 354 -34.28 11.92 8.09
C LEU A 354 -34.81 12.46 6.76
N PRO A 355 -35.44 13.64 6.76
CA PRO A 355 -36.05 14.21 5.56
C PRO A 355 -34.99 14.76 4.60
N VAL A 356 -35.20 14.43 3.34
CA VAL A 356 -34.47 15.00 2.21
C VAL A 356 -35.12 16.36 1.91
N ASP A 357 -34.41 17.45 2.17
CA ASP A 357 -34.64 18.73 1.54
C ASP A 357 -33.33 19.52 1.49
N ILE A 358 -32.65 19.46 0.36
CA ILE A 358 -31.79 20.53 -0.14
C ILE A 358 -31.82 20.42 -1.68
N ALA A 359 -32.75 21.12 -2.28
CA ALA A 359 -32.67 21.50 -3.68
C ALA A 359 -32.22 22.95 -3.77
N ALA A 360 -31.40 23.22 -4.78
CA ALA A 360 -31.07 24.50 -5.38
C ALA A 360 -30.15 25.47 -4.59
N ASP A 361 -28.92 25.63 -5.06
CA ASP A 361 -28.48 26.85 -5.79
C ASP A 361 -27.01 26.68 -6.22
N VAL A 362 -26.81 26.33 -7.47
CA VAL A 362 -25.54 26.58 -8.16
C VAL A 362 -25.83 27.54 -9.29
N ASN A 363 -25.57 28.81 -9.05
CA ASN A 363 -25.62 29.85 -10.08
C ASN A 363 -24.22 29.98 -10.69
N VAL A 364 -24.08 29.52 -11.92
CA VAL A 364 -22.93 29.76 -12.77
C VAL A 364 -23.21 31.05 -13.53
N ALA A 365 -22.46 32.11 -13.22
CA ALA A 365 -22.38 33.28 -14.09
C ALA A 365 -20.94 33.43 -14.58
N GLY A 366 -20.69 32.94 -15.79
CA GLY A 366 -19.57 33.41 -16.59
C GLY A 366 -19.98 34.69 -17.31
N ALA A 367 -19.16 35.70 -17.24
CA ALA A 367 -19.17 36.80 -18.18
C ALA A 367 -17.74 37.12 -18.59
N ILE A 368 -17.50 36.86 -19.85
CA ILE A 368 -16.36 37.35 -20.60
C ILE A 368 -16.74 38.78 -20.98
N ASP A 369 -15.91 39.77 -20.65
CA ASP A 369 -15.95 41.07 -21.32
C ASP A 369 -14.56 41.42 -21.83
N THR A 370 -14.48 41.49 -23.14
CA THR A 370 -13.44 42.10 -23.95
C THR A 370 -13.85 43.53 -24.23
N ASP A 371 -12.95 44.48 -23.95
CA ASP A 371 -12.70 45.75 -24.65
C ASP A 371 -11.70 46.53 -23.82
N GLY A 372 -10.54 46.95 -24.30
CA GLY A 372 -10.35 47.83 -25.45
C GLY A 372 -10.00 49.22 -24.94
N GLY A 373 -8.76 49.72 -25.15
CA GLY A 373 -8.56 51.16 -25.19
C GLY A 373 -7.38 51.76 -24.40
N LEU A 374 -6.28 51.89 -25.06
CA LEU A 374 -5.32 53.02 -25.13
C LEU A 374 -5.53 54.23 -24.20
N SER A 375 -4.58 54.52 -23.38
CA SER A 375 -3.73 55.73 -23.39
C SER A 375 -2.69 55.68 -22.27
#